data_62894639da02df7ad14a3d004e4d6b05
#
_entry.id   62894639da02df7ad14a3d004e4d6b05
#
_cell.length_a   1.000
_cell.length_b   1.000
_cell.length_c   1.000
_cell.angle_alpha   90.00
_cell.angle_beta   90.00
_cell.angle_gamma   90.00
#
_symmetry.space_group_name_H-M   'P 1'
#
loop_
_entity.id
_entity.type
_entity.pdbx_description
1 polymer ?
#
loop_
_entity_poly.entity_id
_entity_poly.type
_entity_poly.pdbx_seq_one_letter_code
_entity_poly.pdbx_strand_id
1 'polypeptide(L)'
;MQSKYTIQLYPKAYRDLEEIYRYIYETIQMPEYAEGQVTRLEERIFSLEELPHRGAERKHGSYAGQGYRELFVDNYVIIYKIQERKRQIDIVTVQYVKRNL
;
A
#
# COMPACT_ATOMS: atom_id res chain seq x y z
N MET A 1 -12.56 -9.47 -22.96
CA MET A 1 -13.03 -8.77 -21.79
C MET A 1 -12.05 -8.95 -20.65
N GLN A 2 -11.60 -7.85 -20.07
CA GLN A 2 -10.62 -7.94 -18.99
C GLN A 2 -11.29 -8.11 -17.65
N SER A 3 -10.78 -9.07 -16.87
CA SER A 3 -11.24 -9.25 -15.50
C SER A 3 -10.37 -8.42 -14.58
N LYS A 4 -11.01 -7.61 -13.77
CA LYS A 4 -10.30 -6.85 -12.76
C LYS A 4 -10.12 -7.70 -11.51
N TYR A 5 -9.05 -7.42 -10.79
CA TYR A 5 -8.87 -8.01 -9.46
C TYR A 5 -9.65 -7.19 -8.44
N THR A 6 -10.12 -7.84 -7.40
CA THR A 6 -10.82 -7.18 -6.31
C THR A 6 -9.80 -6.79 -5.24
N ILE A 7 -9.89 -5.56 -4.75
CA ILE A 7 -9.00 -5.08 -3.70
C ILE A 7 -9.63 -5.33 -2.34
N GLN A 8 -8.87 -5.99 -1.47
CA GLN A 8 -9.28 -6.26 -0.09
C GLN A 8 -8.24 -5.62 0.82
N LEU A 9 -8.65 -4.60 1.59
CA LEU A 9 -7.74 -4.01 2.58
C LEU A 9 -7.91 -4.73 3.91
N TYR A 10 -6.81 -5.22 4.46
CA TYR A 10 -6.84 -5.81 5.79
C TYR A 10 -7.03 -4.72 6.84
N PRO A 11 -7.58 -5.06 8.00
CA PRO A 11 -7.76 -4.08 9.07
C PRO A 11 -6.49 -3.31 9.41
N LYS A 12 -5.32 -3.99 9.38
CA LYS A 12 -4.06 -3.32 9.63
C LYS A 12 -3.76 -2.25 8.60
N ALA A 13 -4.06 -2.51 7.33
CA ALA A 13 -3.83 -1.53 6.27
C ALA A 13 -4.70 -0.29 6.47
N TYR A 14 -5.96 -0.46 6.87
CA TYR A 14 -6.82 0.66 7.20
C TYR A 14 -6.24 1.49 8.34
N ARG A 15 -5.81 0.81 9.40
CA ARG A 15 -5.22 1.51 10.55
C ARG A 15 -3.94 2.24 10.15
N ASP A 16 -3.14 1.61 9.31
CA ASP A 16 -1.90 2.23 8.82
C ASP A 16 -2.20 3.54 8.09
N LEU A 17 -3.19 3.54 7.20
CA LEU A 17 -3.56 4.75 6.47
C LEU A 17 -4.06 5.84 7.40
N GLU A 18 -4.87 5.47 8.40
CA GLU A 18 -5.34 6.44 9.39
C GLU A 18 -4.19 7.02 10.20
N GLU A 19 -3.24 6.19 10.59
CA GLU A 19 -2.07 6.65 11.36
C GLU A 19 -1.18 7.54 10.53
N ILE A 20 -1.01 7.25 9.24
CA ILE A 20 -0.24 8.09 8.34
C ILE A 20 -0.89 9.46 8.23
N TYR A 21 -2.20 9.49 8.05
CA TYR A 21 -2.95 10.75 7.98
C TYR A 21 -2.74 11.56 9.27
N ARG A 22 -2.95 10.92 10.41
CA ARG A 22 -2.85 11.58 11.70
C ARG A 22 -1.46 12.13 11.94
N TYR A 23 -0.43 11.34 11.65
CA TYR A 23 0.95 11.75 11.86
C TYR A 23 1.29 12.98 11.03
N ILE A 24 0.93 12.98 9.77
CA ILE A 24 1.22 14.12 8.88
C ILE A 24 0.43 15.35 9.32
N TYR A 25 -0.84 15.15 9.66
CA TYR A 25 -1.68 16.24 10.11
C TYR A 25 -1.11 16.90 11.37
N GLU A 26 -0.73 16.09 12.35
CA GLU A 26 -0.20 16.59 13.61
C GLU A 26 1.15 17.24 13.46
N THR A 27 1.98 16.72 12.54
CA THR A 27 3.34 17.23 12.35
C THR A 27 3.35 18.51 11.53
N ILE A 28 2.60 18.56 10.45
CA ILE A 28 2.61 19.68 9.51
C ILE A 28 1.46 20.64 9.77
N GLN A 29 0.35 20.12 10.34
CA GLN A 29 -0.84 20.89 10.67
C GLN A 29 -1.52 21.52 9.45
N MET A 30 -1.37 20.88 8.30
CA MET A 30 -2.03 21.29 7.06
C MET A 30 -2.79 20.07 6.52
N PRO A 31 -4.12 20.07 6.61
CA PRO A 31 -4.92 18.91 6.19
C PRO A 31 -4.64 18.47 4.76
N GLU A 32 -4.38 19.42 3.86
CA GLU A 32 -4.17 19.08 2.45
C GLU A 32 -2.93 18.24 2.23
N TYR A 33 -1.89 18.36 3.06
CA TYR A 33 -0.73 17.50 2.93
C TYR A 33 -1.05 16.07 3.36
N ALA A 34 -1.81 15.92 4.44
CA ALA A 34 -2.21 14.60 4.91
C ALA A 34 -3.14 13.93 3.90
N GLU A 35 -4.12 14.68 3.40
CA GLU A 35 -5.05 14.16 2.41
C GLU A 35 -4.33 13.77 1.12
N GLY A 36 -3.43 14.60 0.64
CA GLY A 36 -2.68 14.32 -0.57
C GLY A 36 -1.84 13.06 -0.47
N GLN A 37 -1.19 12.86 0.67
CA GLN A 37 -0.39 11.66 0.86
C GLN A 37 -1.25 10.39 0.85
N VAL A 38 -2.34 10.42 1.60
CA VAL A 38 -3.23 9.26 1.67
C VAL A 38 -3.89 9.01 0.31
N THR A 39 -4.30 10.07 -0.38
CA THR A 39 -4.89 9.93 -1.72
C THR A 39 -3.92 9.25 -2.69
N ARG A 40 -2.64 9.63 -2.67
CA ARG A 40 -1.67 8.99 -3.55
C ARG A 40 -1.49 7.51 -3.22
N LEU A 41 -1.51 7.17 -1.93
CA LEU A 41 -1.43 5.77 -1.52
C LEU A 41 -2.66 4.99 -2.00
N GLU A 42 -3.85 5.57 -1.84
CA GLU A 42 -5.07 4.92 -2.28
C GLU A 42 -5.12 4.72 -3.78
N GLU A 43 -4.68 5.72 -4.54
CA GLU A 43 -4.65 5.61 -6.00
C GLU A 43 -3.75 4.46 -6.45
N ARG A 44 -2.61 4.30 -5.80
CA ARG A 44 -1.70 3.21 -6.14
C ARG A 44 -2.27 1.86 -5.73
N ILE A 45 -2.93 1.80 -4.57
CA ILE A 45 -3.61 0.58 -4.14
C ILE A 45 -4.65 0.17 -5.18
N PHE A 46 -5.51 1.10 -5.58
CA PHE A 46 -6.59 0.77 -6.53
C PHE A 46 -6.08 0.50 -7.95
N SER A 47 -4.90 1.00 -8.29
CA SER A 47 -4.30 0.69 -9.58
C SER A 47 -3.99 -0.79 -9.73
N LEU A 48 -3.90 -1.51 -8.62
CA LEU A 48 -3.62 -2.95 -8.64
C LEU A 48 -4.80 -3.75 -9.18
N GLU A 49 -6.00 -3.17 -9.26
CA GLU A 49 -7.13 -3.84 -9.89
C GLU A 49 -6.83 -4.25 -11.32
N GLU A 50 -6.14 -3.40 -12.04
CA GLU A 50 -5.82 -3.65 -13.44
C GLU A 50 -4.38 -4.09 -13.64
N LEU A 51 -3.48 -3.73 -12.72
CA LEU A 51 -2.07 -4.03 -12.81
C LEU A 51 -1.57 -4.73 -11.55
N PRO A 52 -2.06 -5.93 -11.28
CA PRO A 52 -1.70 -6.60 -10.01
C PRO A 52 -0.22 -6.88 -9.85
N HIS A 53 0.52 -7.01 -10.93
CA HIS A 53 1.95 -7.34 -10.87
C HIS A 53 2.85 -6.10 -11.02
N ARG A 54 2.30 -4.89 -10.86
CA ARG A 54 3.14 -3.70 -11.01
C ARG A 54 4.18 -3.56 -9.91
N GLY A 55 3.93 -4.13 -8.74
CA GLY A 55 4.92 -4.17 -7.67
C GLY A 55 5.90 -5.30 -7.88
N ALA A 56 6.98 -5.28 -7.10
CA ALA A 56 8.01 -6.31 -7.16
C ALA A 56 7.83 -7.32 -6.03
N GLU A 57 8.50 -8.45 -6.15
CA GLU A 57 8.52 -9.44 -5.08
C GLU A 57 9.20 -8.83 -3.86
N ARG A 58 8.64 -9.06 -2.67
CA ARG A 58 9.22 -8.54 -1.42
C ARG A 58 10.35 -9.46 -0.99
N LYS A 59 11.59 -8.99 -1.13
CA LYS A 59 12.78 -9.81 -0.87
C LYS A 59 13.47 -9.46 0.45
N HIS A 60 13.24 -8.27 0.98
CA HIS A 60 13.91 -7.81 2.18
C HIS A 60 12.92 -7.16 3.13
N GLY A 61 13.22 -7.21 4.43
CA GLY A 61 12.39 -6.58 5.44
C GLY A 61 11.22 -7.45 5.86
N SER A 62 10.24 -6.83 6.50
CA SER A 62 9.04 -7.55 6.94
C SER A 62 8.32 -8.17 5.75
N TYR A 63 7.77 -9.35 5.97
CA TYR A 63 7.02 -10.13 4.98
C TYR A 63 7.87 -10.66 3.83
N ALA A 64 9.20 -10.53 3.90
CA ALA A 64 10.07 -10.99 2.82
C ALA A 64 10.07 -12.51 2.71
N GLY A 65 10.18 -13.01 1.46
CA GLY A 65 10.32 -14.44 1.22
C GLY A 65 9.07 -15.25 1.47
N GLN A 66 7.90 -14.62 1.53
CA GLN A 66 6.65 -15.30 1.88
C GLN A 66 5.58 -15.13 0.81
N GLY A 67 5.98 -14.73 -0.40
CA GLY A 67 5.03 -14.58 -1.50
C GLY A 67 4.36 -13.22 -1.55
N TYR A 68 4.80 -12.28 -0.74
CA TYR A 68 4.28 -10.92 -0.76
C TYR A 68 4.99 -10.06 -1.80
N ARG A 69 4.31 -9.01 -2.22
CA ARG A 69 4.85 -8.05 -3.17
C ARG A 69 4.88 -6.67 -2.53
N GLU A 70 5.68 -5.78 -3.09
CA GLU A 70 5.85 -4.44 -2.57
C GLU A 70 5.67 -3.40 -3.66
N LEU A 71 5.08 -2.27 -3.30
CA LEU A 71 4.91 -1.14 -4.20
C LEU A 71 5.25 0.12 -3.42
N PHE A 72 6.32 0.80 -3.84
CA PHE A 72 6.77 2.01 -3.14
C PHE A 72 6.01 3.23 -3.65
N VAL A 73 5.59 4.07 -2.71
CA VAL A 73 4.90 5.32 -3.00
C VAL A 73 5.45 6.36 -2.06
N ASP A 74 6.19 7.33 -2.60
CA ASP A 74 6.83 8.36 -1.78
C ASP A 74 7.72 7.69 -0.72
N ASN A 75 7.51 8.00 0.55
CA ASN A 75 8.29 7.41 1.66
C ASN A 75 7.60 6.21 2.29
N TYR A 76 6.69 5.58 1.57
CA TYR A 76 5.92 4.44 2.09
C TYR A 76 6.02 3.25 1.17
N VAL A 77 5.75 2.08 1.72
CA VAL A 77 5.67 0.86 0.94
C VAL A 77 4.34 0.18 1.22
N ILE A 78 3.67 -0.21 0.15
CA ILE A 78 2.42 -0.98 0.21
C ILE A 78 2.83 -2.44 0.05
N ILE A 79 2.49 -3.26 1.04
CA ILE A 79 2.80 -4.69 0.99
C ILE A 79 1.49 -5.44 0.76
N TYR A 80 1.48 -6.26 -0.29
CA TYR A 80 0.27 -6.93 -0.70
C TYR A 80 0.55 -8.33 -1.20
N LYS A 81 -0.51 -9.10 -1.36
CA LYS A 81 -0.43 -10.47 -1.85
C LYS A 81 -1.49 -10.68 -2.92
N ILE A 82 -1.11 -11.39 -3.98
CA ILE A 82 -2.03 -11.69 -5.07
C ILE A 82 -2.60 -13.09 -4.85
N GLN A 83 -3.92 -13.18 -4.75
CA GLN A 83 -4.60 -14.46 -4.73
C GLN A 83 -5.13 -14.74 -6.14
N GLU A 84 -4.32 -15.39 -6.94
CA GLU A 84 -4.60 -15.56 -8.36
C GLU A 84 -5.94 -16.26 -8.62
N ARG A 85 -6.23 -17.32 -7.89
CA ARG A 85 -7.46 -18.07 -8.11
C ARG A 85 -8.71 -17.25 -7.87
N LYS A 86 -8.66 -16.39 -6.85
CA LYS A 86 -9.79 -15.56 -6.47
C LYS A 86 -9.81 -14.23 -7.21
N ARG A 87 -8.76 -13.94 -7.95
CA ARG A 87 -8.56 -12.64 -8.56
C ARG A 87 -8.73 -11.54 -7.51
N GLN A 88 -8.00 -11.69 -6.41
CA GLN A 88 -8.09 -10.80 -5.27
C GLN A 88 -6.71 -10.33 -4.86
N ILE A 89 -6.63 -9.05 -4.55
CA ILE A 89 -5.41 -8.43 -4.04
C ILE A 89 -5.63 -8.13 -2.57
N ASP A 90 -4.83 -8.73 -1.71
CA ASP A 90 -4.90 -8.48 -0.28
C ASP A 90 -3.86 -7.43 0.10
N ILE A 91 -4.32 -6.25 0.47
CA ILE A 91 -3.43 -5.20 0.96
C ILE A 91 -3.23 -5.44 2.44
N VAL A 92 -2.02 -5.84 2.81
CA VAL A 92 -1.74 -6.29 4.16
C VAL A 92 -1.36 -5.14 5.08
N THR A 93 -0.49 -4.27 4.61
CA THR A 93 0.00 -3.16 5.43
C THR A 93 0.59 -2.06 4.55
N VAL A 94 0.65 -0.85 5.09
CA VAL A 94 1.33 0.28 4.48
C VAL A 94 2.32 0.78 5.52
N GLN A 95 3.60 0.77 5.19
CA GLN A 95 4.67 1.09 6.15
C GLN A 95 5.51 2.26 5.69
N TYR A 96 5.98 3.04 6.65
CA TYR A 96 6.95 4.08 6.39
C TYR A 96 8.31 3.43 6.09
N VAL A 97 8.99 3.93 5.08
CA VAL A 97 10.31 3.41 4.70
C VAL A 97 11.35 4.42 5.15
N LYS A 98 12.15 4.03 6.13
CA LYS A 98 13.25 4.86 6.59
C LYS A 98 14.37 4.80 5.56
N ARG A 99 14.75 5.96 5.05
CA ARG A 99 15.84 6.03 4.09
C ARG A 99 17.12 6.46 4.79
N ASN A 100 18.19 5.75 4.50
CA ASN A 100 19.51 6.14 4.95
C ASN A 100 20.14 6.98 3.83
N LEU A 101 20.37 8.24 4.13
CA LEU A 101 21.01 9.13 3.17
C LEU A 101 22.51 9.17 3.39
#